data_b3551aca8bc40d9b61f264d0fc716b90
#
_entry.id   b3551aca8bc40d9b61f264d0fc716b90
#
_cell.length_a   1.000
_cell.length_b   1.000
_cell.length_c   1.000
_cell.angle_alpha   90.00
_cell.angle_beta   90.00
_cell.angle_gamma   90.00
#
_symmetry.space_group_name_H-M   'P 1'
#
loop_
_entity.id
_entity.type
_entity.pdbx_description
1 polymer ?
#
loop_
_entity_poly.entity_id
_entity_poly.type
_entity_poly.pdbx_seq_one_letter_code
_entity_poly.pdbx_strand_id
1 'polypeptide(L)'
;MIKRQKYHLEPDRGLLNDPNGLVFYKDMYHVFFQWNRFEKNHSYKEWGHFTSKDLLHWNWEGSALLPDQFYEQNGVYSGSALIKDGQLRLFYTGNNKSGGVRKSSQCLAVTEDGKTFQKKGIVVSTPTEFTEHFRDPKVWQDGDDYYMVIGAQMKNGRGSVALCSSKDAENWKFELVLAKSKEYEMVECPDYFQVDGQGIL
;
A
#
# COMPACT_ATOMS: atom_id res chain seq x y z
N MET A 1 9.78 -32.27 2.07
CA MET A 1 10.19 -31.10 1.28
C MET A 1 8.94 -30.40 0.77
N ILE A 2 8.76 -29.11 1.12
CA ILE A 2 7.67 -28.31 0.55
C ILE A 2 8.07 -28.06 -0.91
N LYS A 3 7.22 -28.50 -1.85
CA LYS A 3 7.47 -28.30 -3.28
C LYS A 3 7.14 -26.84 -3.60
N ARG A 4 8.14 -26.03 -3.96
CA ARG A 4 7.95 -24.66 -4.41
C ARG A 4 7.18 -24.59 -5.72
N GLN A 5 6.36 -23.57 -5.85
CA GLN A 5 5.64 -23.30 -7.09
C GLN A 5 6.62 -22.85 -8.18
N LYS A 6 6.44 -23.36 -9.38
CA LYS A 6 7.36 -23.09 -10.50
C LYS A 6 7.15 -21.70 -11.13
N TYR A 7 5.93 -21.18 -11.08
CA TYR A 7 5.49 -19.98 -11.80
C TYR A 7 4.90 -18.90 -10.89
N HIS A 8 5.11 -19.02 -9.57
CA HIS A 8 4.59 -18.07 -8.60
C HIS A 8 5.74 -17.51 -7.77
N LEU A 9 5.63 -16.23 -7.42
CA LEU A 9 6.50 -15.62 -6.42
C LEU A 9 6.08 -16.11 -5.04
N GLU A 10 7.01 -16.69 -4.31
CA GLU A 10 6.81 -17.08 -2.94
C GLU A 10 8.09 -16.88 -2.12
N PRO A 11 8.00 -16.32 -0.90
CA PRO A 11 9.15 -16.23 0.00
C PRO A 11 9.54 -17.62 0.50
N ASP A 12 10.73 -17.72 1.08
CA ASP A 12 11.24 -18.99 1.61
C ASP A 12 10.38 -19.57 2.73
N ARG A 13 9.68 -18.72 3.46
CA ARG A 13 8.86 -19.07 4.63
C ARG A 13 7.78 -18.04 4.89
N GLY A 14 6.88 -18.40 5.79
CA GLY A 14 5.86 -17.50 6.31
C GLY A 14 4.62 -17.38 5.43
N LEU A 15 3.94 -16.25 5.52
CA LEU A 15 2.75 -15.92 4.75
C LEU A 15 3.01 -14.74 3.83
N LEU A 16 2.83 -14.94 2.52
CA LEU A 16 2.70 -13.87 1.54
C LEU A 16 1.22 -13.62 1.30
N ASN A 17 0.79 -12.37 1.38
CA ASN A 17 -0.52 -11.92 0.91
C ASN A 17 -0.38 -10.54 0.29
N ASP A 18 -1.41 -10.06 -0.38
CA ASP A 18 -1.54 -8.75 -1.00
C ASP A 18 -0.26 -8.28 -1.71
N PRO A 19 0.01 -8.73 -2.96
CA PRO A 19 1.00 -8.07 -3.81
C PRO A 19 0.61 -6.60 -3.99
N ASN A 20 1.57 -5.71 -3.82
CA ASN A 20 1.33 -4.27 -3.89
C ASN A 20 2.58 -3.52 -4.35
N GLY A 21 2.49 -2.22 -4.55
CA GLY A 21 3.63 -1.40 -4.97
C GLY A 21 4.27 -1.83 -6.29
N LEU A 22 3.51 -2.47 -7.21
CA LEU A 22 4.03 -2.94 -8.49
C LEU A 22 4.45 -1.75 -9.34
N VAL A 23 5.72 -1.75 -9.77
CA VAL A 23 6.29 -0.61 -10.51
C VAL A 23 7.51 -1.04 -11.34
N PHE A 24 7.71 -0.37 -12.48
CA PHE A 24 8.97 -0.43 -13.24
C PHE A 24 9.82 0.79 -12.89
N TYR A 25 10.97 0.56 -12.29
CA TYR A 25 11.86 1.62 -11.82
C TYR A 25 13.32 1.22 -12.00
N LYS A 26 14.14 2.12 -12.57
CA LYS A 26 15.58 1.88 -12.85
C LYS A 26 15.85 0.55 -13.56
N ASP A 27 15.14 0.33 -14.67
CA ASP A 27 15.24 -0.84 -15.54
C ASP A 27 14.95 -2.19 -14.85
N MET A 28 14.19 -2.14 -13.74
CA MET A 28 13.75 -3.31 -13.00
C MET A 28 12.24 -3.25 -12.75
N TYR A 29 11.59 -4.38 -12.85
CA TYR A 29 10.23 -4.58 -12.29
C TYR A 29 10.37 -4.85 -10.80
N HIS A 30 9.62 -4.14 -10.00
CA HIS A 30 9.54 -4.31 -8.55
C HIS A 30 8.17 -4.82 -8.17
N VAL A 31 8.13 -5.84 -7.31
CA VAL A 31 6.93 -6.36 -6.67
C VAL A 31 7.16 -6.37 -5.18
N PHE A 32 6.33 -5.64 -4.47
CA PHE A 32 6.27 -5.71 -3.01
C PHE A 32 5.05 -6.54 -2.61
N PHE A 33 5.03 -7.00 -1.36
CA PHE A 33 3.90 -7.77 -0.83
C PHE A 33 3.90 -7.73 0.69
N GLN A 34 2.74 -7.88 1.29
CA GLN A 34 2.64 -8.09 2.74
C GLN A 34 3.25 -9.46 3.08
N TRP A 35 4.14 -9.46 4.05
CA TRP A 35 4.84 -10.67 4.49
C TRP A 35 4.82 -10.82 6.00
N ASN A 36 4.38 -11.98 6.46
CA ASN A 36 4.70 -12.45 7.81
C ASN A 36 5.84 -13.48 7.69
N ARG A 37 7.08 -13.06 8.00
CA ARG A 37 8.25 -13.92 7.89
C ARG A 37 8.31 -15.04 8.94
N PHE A 38 7.55 -14.89 10.02
CA PHE A 38 7.64 -15.77 11.18
C PHE A 38 6.61 -16.89 11.14
N GLU A 39 5.37 -16.57 10.74
CA GLU A 39 4.21 -17.44 10.84
C GLU A 39 3.33 -17.42 9.57
N LYS A 40 2.53 -18.46 9.39
CA LYS A 40 1.53 -18.53 8.31
C LYS A 40 0.18 -17.96 8.73
N ASN A 41 0.21 -16.78 9.36
CA ASN A 41 -0.97 -16.08 9.83
C ASN A 41 -0.80 -14.55 9.69
N HIS A 42 -1.80 -13.77 10.07
CA HIS A 42 -1.82 -12.32 9.92
C HIS A 42 -1.37 -11.54 11.18
N SER A 43 -0.62 -12.16 12.09
CA SER A 43 -0.19 -11.51 13.35
C SER A 43 0.92 -10.48 13.18
N TYR A 44 1.67 -10.56 12.07
CA TYR A 44 2.77 -9.66 11.74
C TYR A 44 2.71 -9.30 10.25
N LYS A 45 3.05 -8.07 9.90
CA LYS A 45 3.09 -7.56 8.53
C LYS A 45 4.25 -6.62 8.31
N GLU A 46 5.06 -6.95 7.32
CA GLU A 46 6.08 -6.11 6.71
C GLU A 46 5.94 -6.18 5.20
N TRP A 47 6.70 -5.41 4.43
CA TRP A 47 6.78 -5.57 2.99
C TRP A 47 8.02 -6.35 2.61
N GLY A 48 7.82 -7.52 2.00
CA GLY A 48 8.85 -8.24 1.25
C GLY A 48 8.97 -7.65 -0.15
N HIS A 49 10.11 -7.90 -0.82
CA HIS A 49 10.47 -7.27 -2.08
C HIS A 49 11.15 -8.26 -3.03
N PHE A 50 10.61 -8.34 -4.24
CA PHE A 50 11.25 -9.01 -5.38
C PHE A 50 11.51 -8.03 -6.50
N THR A 51 12.59 -8.27 -7.28
CA THR A 51 12.90 -7.55 -8.50
C THR A 51 13.12 -8.48 -9.68
N SER A 52 12.83 -8.01 -10.91
CA SER A 52 13.05 -8.73 -12.15
C SER A 52 13.39 -7.80 -13.29
N LYS A 53 14.18 -8.28 -14.27
CA LYS A 53 14.39 -7.59 -15.54
C LYS A 53 13.41 -8.02 -16.63
N ASP A 54 12.79 -9.19 -16.48
CA ASP A 54 12.06 -9.86 -17.57
C ASP A 54 10.71 -10.44 -17.15
N LEU A 55 10.28 -10.24 -15.88
CA LEU A 55 9.07 -10.79 -15.27
C LEU A 55 9.05 -12.34 -15.15
N LEU A 56 10.14 -13.01 -15.54
CA LEU A 56 10.28 -14.46 -15.48
C LEU A 56 11.28 -14.88 -14.40
N HIS A 57 12.38 -14.16 -14.29
CA HIS A 57 13.45 -14.44 -13.34
C HIS A 57 13.45 -13.37 -12.26
N TRP A 58 13.20 -13.78 -11.02
CA TRP A 58 13.03 -12.89 -9.89
C TRP A 58 14.16 -13.03 -8.88
N ASN A 59 14.65 -11.90 -8.40
CA ASN A 59 15.62 -11.81 -7.32
C ASN A 59 14.90 -11.43 -6.03
N TRP A 60 15.21 -12.13 -4.95
CA TRP A 60 14.77 -11.77 -3.62
C TRP A 60 15.67 -10.66 -3.06
N GLU A 61 15.09 -9.51 -2.74
CA GLU A 61 15.82 -8.34 -2.22
C GLU A 61 15.70 -8.22 -0.68
N GLY A 62 14.87 -9.04 -0.05
CA GLY A 62 14.63 -8.97 1.40
C GLY A 62 13.42 -8.14 1.78
N SER A 63 13.48 -7.51 2.93
CA SER A 63 12.40 -6.64 3.41
C SER A 63 12.63 -5.20 3.01
N ALA A 64 11.65 -4.59 2.36
CA ALA A 64 11.66 -3.18 2.01
C ALA A 64 11.20 -2.29 3.18
N LEU A 65 10.10 -2.65 3.85
CA LEU A 65 9.53 -1.87 4.95
C LEU A 65 9.26 -2.78 6.15
N LEU A 66 9.88 -2.47 7.28
CA LEU A 66 9.65 -3.12 8.58
C LEU A 66 8.68 -2.29 9.41
N PRO A 67 7.87 -2.88 10.32
CA PRO A 67 7.00 -2.13 11.23
C PRO A 67 7.76 -1.58 12.43
N ASP A 68 8.69 -0.64 12.19
CA ASP A 68 9.66 -0.12 13.15
C ASP A 68 9.32 1.29 13.68
N GLN A 69 8.24 1.92 13.15
CA GLN A 69 7.79 3.22 13.60
C GLN A 69 6.53 3.12 14.47
N PHE A 70 6.33 4.08 15.38
CA PHE A 70 5.21 4.07 16.34
C PHE A 70 3.82 3.98 15.68
N TYR A 71 3.67 4.50 14.46
CA TYR A 71 2.39 4.53 13.73
C TYR A 71 2.08 3.22 12.97
N GLU A 72 2.99 2.24 12.99
CA GLU A 72 2.88 0.98 12.24
C GLU A 72 3.31 -0.26 13.04
N GLN A 73 3.42 -0.15 14.36
CA GLN A 73 3.91 -1.24 15.24
C GLN A 73 3.14 -2.56 15.10
N ASN A 74 1.90 -2.51 14.61
CA ASN A 74 1.06 -3.68 14.36
C ASN A 74 0.98 -4.04 12.88
N GLY A 75 1.87 -3.50 12.06
CA GLY A 75 2.07 -3.91 10.67
C GLY A 75 2.15 -2.77 9.67
N VAL A 76 2.95 -3.00 8.65
CA VAL A 76 2.98 -2.25 7.39
C VAL A 76 1.99 -2.95 6.45
N TYR A 77 0.83 -2.33 6.22
CA TYR A 77 -0.25 -2.88 5.41
C TYR A 77 -0.12 -2.46 3.95
N SER A 78 -1.01 -2.96 3.11
CA SER A 78 -0.98 -2.77 1.66
C SER A 78 -0.98 -1.30 1.22
N GLY A 79 -0.58 -1.10 -0.03
CA GLY A 79 -0.50 0.20 -0.65
C GLY A 79 -0.03 0.15 -2.10
N SER A 80 0.56 1.22 -2.59
CA SER A 80 0.94 1.37 -3.98
C SER A 80 2.26 2.14 -4.15
N ALA A 81 2.75 2.19 -5.39
CA ALA A 81 3.97 2.90 -5.75
C ALA A 81 3.68 4.03 -6.73
N LEU A 82 4.49 5.08 -6.67
CA LEU A 82 4.50 6.22 -7.60
C LEU A 82 5.95 6.63 -7.87
N ILE A 83 6.27 6.97 -9.11
CA ILE A 83 7.55 7.60 -9.44
C ILE A 83 7.32 9.10 -9.58
N LYS A 84 8.09 9.90 -8.82
CA LYS A 84 8.07 11.36 -8.90
C LYS A 84 9.50 11.89 -8.80
N ASP A 85 9.86 12.77 -9.73
CA ASP A 85 11.18 13.42 -9.79
C ASP A 85 12.35 12.42 -9.74
N GLY A 86 12.20 11.28 -10.45
CA GLY A 86 13.21 10.22 -10.48
C GLY A 86 13.32 9.39 -9.20
N GLN A 87 12.49 9.61 -8.21
CA GLN A 87 12.43 8.91 -6.93
C GLN A 87 11.22 7.97 -6.88
N LEU A 88 11.43 6.74 -6.43
CA LEU A 88 10.35 5.81 -6.16
C LEU A 88 9.74 6.10 -4.78
N ARG A 89 8.44 6.27 -4.74
CA ARG A 89 7.62 6.56 -3.56
C ARG A 89 6.68 5.40 -3.29
N LEU A 90 6.70 4.86 -2.09
CA LEU A 90 5.80 3.82 -1.62
C LEU A 90 4.82 4.44 -0.64
N PHE A 91 3.53 4.40 -1.00
CA PHE A 91 2.43 4.77 -0.13
C PHE A 91 1.83 3.51 0.47
N TYR A 92 1.69 3.46 1.77
CA TYR A 92 1.25 2.26 2.49
C TYR A 92 0.44 2.63 3.73
N THR A 93 -0.26 1.66 4.30
CA THR A 93 -0.98 1.87 5.55
C THR A 93 -0.14 1.44 6.74
N GLY A 94 0.18 2.39 7.61
CA GLY A 94 0.68 2.12 8.95
C GLY A 94 -0.47 1.71 9.87
N ASN A 95 -0.38 0.52 10.46
CA ASN A 95 -1.37 0.01 11.40
C ASN A 95 -0.79 -0.01 12.82
N ASN A 96 -1.45 0.71 13.73
CA ASN A 96 -1.11 0.74 15.15
C ASN A 96 -2.34 0.38 15.98
N LYS A 97 -2.14 -0.40 17.05
CA LYS A 97 -3.16 -0.71 18.06
C LYS A 97 -2.67 -0.27 19.42
N SER A 98 -3.03 0.91 19.82
CA SER A 98 -2.73 1.44 21.16
C SER A 98 -3.93 1.27 22.08
N GLY A 99 -3.74 0.61 23.23
CA GLY A 99 -4.83 0.35 24.16
C GLY A 99 -5.98 -0.50 23.60
N GLY A 100 -5.69 -1.38 22.62
CA GLY A 100 -6.69 -2.21 21.94
C GLY A 100 -7.46 -1.49 20.81
N VAL A 101 -7.28 -0.19 20.66
CA VAL A 101 -7.90 0.61 19.59
C VAL A 101 -6.97 0.69 18.38
N ARG A 102 -7.48 0.29 17.21
CA ARG A 102 -6.75 0.44 15.96
C ARG A 102 -6.68 1.91 15.55
N LYS A 103 -5.53 2.32 15.04
CA LYS A 103 -5.33 3.59 14.34
C LYS A 103 -4.63 3.29 13.03
N SER A 104 -5.28 3.61 11.93
CA SER A 104 -4.70 3.50 10.60
C SER A 104 -4.31 4.87 10.09
N SER A 105 -3.18 4.95 9.40
CA SER A 105 -2.72 6.18 8.75
C SER A 105 -2.05 5.81 7.44
N GLN A 106 -2.19 6.64 6.40
CA GLN A 106 -1.42 6.43 5.19
C GLN A 106 -0.05 7.07 5.35
N CYS A 107 0.97 6.34 4.97
CA CYS A 107 2.37 6.67 5.20
C CYS A 107 3.13 6.71 3.88
N LEU A 108 4.27 7.40 3.87
CA LEU A 108 5.16 7.51 2.73
C LEU A 108 6.55 6.98 3.10
N ALA A 109 7.13 6.17 2.22
CA ALA A 109 8.55 5.86 2.18
C ALA A 109 9.10 6.15 0.79
N VAL A 110 10.37 6.53 0.69
CA VAL A 110 11.00 6.93 -0.56
C VAL A 110 12.34 6.21 -0.75
N THR A 111 12.71 6.02 -2.00
CA THR A 111 14.02 5.47 -2.37
C THR A 111 14.51 6.05 -3.68
N GLU A 112 15.83 6.23 -3.78
CA GLU A 112 16.51 6.62 -5.02
C GLU A 112 17.17 5.43 -5.70
N ASP A 113 17.47 4.36 -4.97
CA ASP A 113 18.19 3.19 -5.47
C ASP A 113 17.27 1.95 -5.68
N GLY A 114 16.03 2.01 -5.23
CA GLY A 114 15.08 0.89 -5.25
C GLY A 114 15.37 -0.20 -4.22
N LYS A 115 16.29 0.04 -3.27
CA LYS A 115 16.76 -0.94 -2.27
C LYS A 115 16.68 -0.43 -0.85
N THR A 116 17.11 0.82 -0.64
CA THR A 116 17.11 1.47 0.67
C THR A 116 15.94 2.42 0.76
N PHE A 117 15.01 2.17 1.68
CA PHE A 117 13.78 2.93 1.82
C PHE A 117 13.83 3.83 3.05
N GLN A 118 13.65 5.13 2.83
CA GLN A 118 13.56 6.13 3.89
C GLN A 118 12.10 6.45 4.19
N LYS A 119 11.62 6.15 5.37
CA LYS A 119 10.28 6.52 5.82
C LYS A 119 10.17 8.03 6.06
N LYS A 120 9.14 8.63 5.50
CA LYS A 120 8.80 10.06 5.66
C LYS A 120 7.72 10.29 6.71
N GLY A 121 7.03 9.21 7.13
CA GLY A 121 5.99 9.28 8.14
C GLY A 121 4.58 9.32 7.58
N ILE A 122 3.65 9.76 8.42
CA ILE A 122 2.22 9.85 8.09
C ILE A 122 1.98 11.01 7.12
N VAL A 123 1.28 10.73 6.02
CA VAL A 123 0.83 11.72 5.04
C VAL A 123 -0.69 11.92 5.03
N VAL A 124 -1.47 10.90 5.45
CA VAL A 124 -2.92 11.04 5.63
C VAL A 124 -3.33 10.34 6.93
N SER A 125 -3.90 11.10 7.86
CA SER A 125 -4.59 10.55 9.02
C SER A 125 -6.03 10.18 8.66
N THR A 126 -6.63 9.20 9.36
CA THR A 126 -8.02 8.81 9.14
C THR A 126 -8.96 9.99 9.41
N PRO A 127 -9.72 10.48 8.41
CA PRO A 127 -10.71 11.54 8.60
C PRO A 127 -11.84 11.11 9.54
N THR A 128 -12.50 12.10 10.14
CA THR A 128 -13.52 11.88 11.19
C THR A 128 -14.78 11.17 10.71
N GLU A 129 -15.01 11.12 9.40
CA GLU A 129 -16.13 10.45 8.74
C GLU A 129 -16.02 8.92 8.79
N PHE A 130 -14.80 8.41 8.96
CA PHE A 130 -14.50 6.98 8.88
C PHE A 130 -14.21 6.37 10.24
N THR A 131 -14.35 5.05 10.30
CA THR A 131 -13.86 4.23 11.41
C THR A 131 -12.33 4.05 11.25
N GLU A 132 -11.72 3.28 12.14
CA GLU A 132 -10.31 2.88 12.02
C GLU A 132 -10.02 1.94 10.82
N HIS A 133 -11.04 1.51 10.10
CA HIS A 133 -10.91 0.79 8.83
C HIS A 133 -10.75 1.80 7.70
N PHE A 134 -9.50 2.23 7.47
CA PHE A 134 -9.09 3.23 6.48
C PHE A 134 -7.69 2.87 6.00
N ARG A 135 -7.58 2.18 4.83
CA ARG A 135 -6.33 1.53 4.41
C ARG A 135 -6.23 1.28 2.92
N ASP A 136 -5.06 0.79 2.49
CA ASP A 136 -4.73 0.32 1.14
C ASP A 136 -4.74 1.47 0.11
N PRO A 137 -3.84 2.48 0.25
CA PRO A 137 -3.82 3.64 -0.63
C PRO A 137 -3.34 3.26 -2.04
N LYS A 138 -4.11 3.64 -3.06
CA LYS A 138 -3.69 3.64 -4.46
C LYS A 138 -3.48 5.07 -4.93
N VAL A 139 -2.27 5.37 -5.41
CA VAL A 139 -1.85 6.72 -5.83
C VAL A 139 -1.59 6.75 -7.33
N TRP A 140 -1.99 7.83 -7.99
CA TRP A 140 -1.64 8.13 -9.38
C TRP A 140 -1.47 9.64 -9.58
N GLN A 141 -0.88 10.00 -10.70
CA GLN A 141 -0.78 11.38 -11.19
C GLN A 141 -1.76 11.59 -12.34
N ASP A 142 -2.43 12.73 -12.37
CA ASP A 142 -3.26 13.18 -13.47
C ASP A 142 -3.01 14.67 -13.71
N GLY A 143 -2.39 14.99 -14.85
CA GLY A 143 -1.86 16.32 -15.11
C GLY A 143 -0.82 16.74 -14.09
N ASP A 144 -1.01 17.90 -13.45
CA ASP A 144 -0.14 18.46 -12.43
C ASP A 144 -0.53 18.03 -11.00
N ASP A 145 -1.60 17.24 -10.86
CA ASP A 145 -2.15 16.83 -9.60
C ASP A 145 -1.91 15.34 -9.30
N TYR A 146 -1.88 15.03 -8.02
CA TYR A 146 -1.81 13.66 -7.51
C TYR A 146 -3.11 13.33 -6.79
N TYR A 147 -3.55 12.11 -6.98
CA TYR A 147 -4.76 11.58 -6.36
C TYR A 147 -4.45 10.28 -5.62
N MET A 148 -5.20 10.05 -4.56
CA MET A 148 -5.13 8.83 -3.77
C MET A 148 -6.53 8.34 -3.45
N VAL A 149 -6.86 7.10 -3.82
CA VAL A 149 -8.05 6.42 -3.30
C VAL A 149 -7.65 5.48 -2.16
N ILE A 150 -8.51 5.39 -1.15
CA ILE A 150 -8.27 4.62 0.07
C ILE A 150 -9.53 3.83 0.38
N GLY A 151 -9.37 2.53 0.64
CA GLY A 151 -10.45 1.68 1.13
C GLY A 151 -10.86 2.07 2.54
N ALA A 152 -12.15 2.16 2.80
CA ALA A 152 -12.65 2.73 4.04
C ALA A 152 -13.98 2.12 4.51
N GLN A 153 -14.25 2.24 5.80
CA GLN A 153 -15.57 2.06 6.39
C GLN A 153 -16.04 3.37 7.00
N MET A 154 -17.21 3.83 6.57
CA MET A 154 -17.87 4.99 7.18
C MET A 154 -18.36 4.66 8.60
N LYS A 155 -18.55 5.66 9.45
CA LYS A 155 -19.07 5.49 10.82
C LYS A 155 -20.48 4.88 10.90
N ASN A 156 -21.23 4.93 9.82
CA ASN A 156 -22.53 4.23 9.73
C ASN A 156 -22.40 2.74 9.32
N GLY A 157 -21.20 2.18 9.30
CA GLY A 157 -20.90 0.79 9.00
C GLY A 157 -20.81 0.44 7.51
N ARG A 158 -20.91 1.41 6.59
CA ARG A 158 -20.84 1.15 5.14
C ARG A 158 -19.42 1.20 4.61
N GLY A 159 -19.05 0.22 3.81
CA GLY A 159 -17.84 0.23 3.03
C GLY A 159 -17.84 1.36 1.99
N SER A 160 -16.70 1.98 1.78
CA SER A 160 -16.57 3.13 0.90
C SER A 160 -15.15 3.28 0.36
N VAL A 161 -14.99 4.14 -0.62
CA VAL A 161 -13.71 4.58 -1.15
C VAL A 161 -13.57 6.08 -0.91
N ALA A 162 -12.56 6.48 -0.17
CA ALA A 162 -12.21 7.88 0.05
C ALA A 162 -11.29 8.38 -1.06
N LEU A 163 -11.44 9.64 -1.48
CA LEU A 163 -10.55 10.33 -2.41
C LEU A 163 -9.79 11.43 -1.67
N CYS A 164 -8.48 11.44 -1.85
CA CYS A 164 -7.59 12.53 -1.45
C CYS A 164 -6.87 13.10 -2.68
N SER A 165 -6.48 14.37 -2.62
CA SER A 165 -5.68 15.05 -3.63
C SER A 165 -4.42 15.68 -3.02
N SER A 166 -3.41 15.93 -3.88
CA SER A 166 -2.17 16.59 -3.50
C SER A 166 -1.56 17.30 -4.71
N LYS A 167 -0.82 18.39 -4.47
CA LYS A 167 -0.01 19.09 -5.49
C LYS A 167 1.46 18.60 -5.53
N ASP A 168 1.90 17.91 -4.49
CA ASP A 168 3.30 17.53 -4.32
C ASP A 168 3.52 16.04 -3.98
N ALA A 169 2.43 15.26 -3.87
CA ALA A 169 2.43 13.86 -3.42
C ALA A 169 3.03 13.66 -2.01
N GLU A 170 3.00 14.69 -1.18
CA GLU A 170 3.46 14.69 0.22
C GLU A 170 2.38 15.25 1.15
N ASN A 171 1.80 16.39 0.77
CA ASN A 171 0.75 17.06 1.52
C ASN A 171 -0.61 16.73 0.90
N TRP A 172 -1.39 15.89 1.59
CA TRP A 172 -2.65 15.35 1.07
C TRP A 172 -3.85 15.98 1.78
N LYS A 173 -4.91 16.20 1.01
CA LYS A 173 -6.19 16.69 1.48
C LYS A 173 -7.28 15.69 1.16
N PHE A 174 -8.10 15.32 2.16
CA PHE A 174 -9.33 14.57 1.92
C PHE A 174 -10.33 15.44 1.17
N GLU A 175 -10.85 14.95 0.04
CA GLU A 175 -11.79 15.67 -0.80
C GLU A 175 -13.23 15.20 -0.59
N LEU A 176 -13.47 13.91 -0.76
CA LEU A 176 -14.83 13.36 -0.71
C LEU A 176 -14.83 11.83 -0.57
N VAL A 177 -16.02 11.28 -0.33
CA VAL A 177 -16.30 9.85 -0.47
C VAL A 177 -16.68 9.58 -1.92
N LEU A 178 -15.77 8.97 -2.68
CA LEU A 178 -15.93 8.74 -4.12
C LEU A 178 -16.97 7.67 -4.44
N ALA A 179 -16.98 6.58 -3.67
CA ALA A 179 -17.90 5.47 -3.84
C ALA A 179 -18.36 4.93 -2.48
N LYS A 180 -19.56 4.35 -2.46
CA LYS A 180 -20.16 3.72 -1.26
C LYS A 180 -20.74 2.37 -1.65
N SER A 181 -20.39 1.34 -0.89
CA SER A 181 -21.01 0.02 -1.03
C SER A 181 -22.45 0.05 -0.52
N LYS A 182 -23.33 -0.70 -1.19
CA LYS A 182 -24.69 -0.96 -0.72
C LYS A 182 -24.76 -2.22 0.15
N GLU A 183 -23.82 -3.14 0.00
CA GLU A 183 -23.86 -4.49 0.53
C GLU A 183 -22.75 -4.79 1.54
N TYR A 184 -21.58 -4.16 1.40
CA TYR A 184 -20.41 -4.50 2.19
C TYR A 184 -20.08 -3.42 3.22
N GLU A 185 -19.60 -3.87 4.37
CA GLU A 185 -19.19 -3.01 5.48
C GLU A 185 -17.79 -2.42 5.29
N MET A 186 -16.98 -3.01 4.40
CA MET A 186 -15.61 -2.55 4.11
C MET A 186 -15.30 -2.74 2.64
N VAL A 187 -14.54 -1.80 2.07
CA VAL A 187 -13.88 -1.92 0.78
C VAL A 187 -12.37 -1.92 1.03
N GLU A 188 -11.67 -2.91 0.51
CA GLU A 188 -10.22 -3.07 0.65
C GLU A 188 -9.56 -2.99 -0.72
N CYS A 189 -8.28 -2.61 -0.74
CA CYS A 189 -7.42 -2.61 -1.93
C CYS A 189 -8.08 -1.96 -3.16
N PRO A 190 -8.62 -0.72 -3.07
CA PRO A 190 -9.14 -0.06 -4.25
C PRO A 190 -8.02 0.11 -5.27
N ASP A 191 -8.34 -0.08 -6.54
CA ASP A 191 -7.42 0.21 -7.62
C ASP A 191 -8.05 1.19 -8.61
N TYR A 192 -7.23 2.03 -9.21
CA TYR A 192 -7.64 2.98 -10.23
C TYR A 192 -6.67 2.93 -11.41
N PHE A 193 -7.22 2.87 -12.60
CA PHE A 193 -6.47 2.95 -13.85
C PHE A 193 -7.33 3.58 -14.96
N GLN A 194 -6.69 3.99 -16.04
CA GLN A 194 -7.37 4.56 -17.20
C GLN A 194 -7.26 3.62 -18.41
N VAL A 195 -8.38 3.47 -19.12
CA VAL A 195 -8.45 2.75 -20.40
C VAL A 195 -9.19 3.67 -21.38
N ASP A 196 -8.56 3.97 -22.51
CA ASP A 196 -9.11 4.83 -23.57
C ASP A 196 -9.69 6.16 -23.04
N GLY A 197 -9.01 6.78 -22.08
CA GLY A 197 -9.41 8.06 -21.46
C GLY A 197 -10.54 7.94 -20.44
N GLN A 198 -11.00 6.73 -20.12
CA GLN A 198 -11.98 6.48 -19.07
C GLN A 198 -11.30 5.97 -17.80
N GLY A 199 -11.60 6.60 -16.67
CA GLY A 199 -11.18 6.14 -15.36
C GLY A 199 -12.02 4.95 -14.90
N ILE A 200 -11.35 3.90 -14.42
CA ILE A 200 -11.96 2.69 -13.86
C ILE A 200 -11.49 2.55 -12.41
N LEU A 201 -12.44 2.42 -11.50
CA LEU A 201 -12.25 2.16 -10.08
C LEU A 201 -12.69 0.74 -9.75
#